data_534fd82a35c71aa540daed5cbd2bf292
#
_entry.id   534fd82a35c71aa540daed5cbd2bf292
#
_cell.length_a   1.000
_cell.length_b   1.000
_cell.length_c   1.000
_cell.angle_alpha   90.00
_cell.angle_beta   90.00
_cell.angle_gamma   90.00
#
_symmetry.space_group_name_H-M   'P 1'
#
loop_
_entity.id
_entity.type
_entity.pdbx_description
1 polymer ?
#
loop_
_entity_poly.entity_id
_entity_poly.type
_entity_poly.pdbx_seq_one_letter_code
_entity_poly.pdbx_strand_id
1 'polypeptide(L)'
;LSLSTNASTRKVNVARSVMVGNGIAKFVPDGFDAKKVPSFAIEKEPREQGALSSGWELVPDFSLTDGKANASLIIPEGTSIYGGGEVTGSLLRNGKTIKLWNTDSGAYGVDNGTRLYQSHPWMMGVRKDGTAFGILFDTTWKAELSSTDEKIELRSEGELFRVFIIDRESPQAVVRGLSELTGTMPMVPRWALGYQQCRFSYTPDSRVIEIADTLRYKRIPCDAIWMDIDYMDGYRIFTFNPQGFPDPKAVNRDLHLRGFHSVWMIDPGAKAETGYSVYDSGTANDVWVKTVDGKEYNGDAWPGKVAWPDFTDPKVCQWWGGLYKDFMAQGVDGVWNDVNEPQVSNTPTGTMPEDNLHRGGNGIPAGTHLQYHNVYGFLMVKSSREGMLAAQPKKRPFILTRSNFLGGQRYAATWTGDNGSSREHMEMSVPMSLTLGLSGQPMSGADIGGFLFHADADLFGNWIALGAFYPFSRGHACAGTNNKEPWAFGKEIEEVSRIALERRYILLPYYY
;
A
#
# COMPACT_ATOMS: atom_id res chain seq x y z
N LEU A 1 18.51 -5.16 -41.00
CA LEU A 1 17.21 -4.55 -41.35
C LEU A 1 16.33 -4.57 -40.11
N SER A 2 16.37 -3.50 -39.29
CA SER A 2 15.42 -3.31 -38.17
C SER A 2 14.10 -2.81 -38.78
N LEU A 3 13.08 -3.65 -38.81
CA LEU A 3 11.73 -3.22 -39.07
C LEU A 3 11.28 -2.39 -37.84
N SER A 4 11.37 -1.07 -37.95
CA SER A 4 10.63 -0.17 -37.04
C SER A 4 9.13 -0.35 -37.36
N THR A 5 8.43 -1.15 -36.62
CA THR A 5 6.97 -1.16 -36.60
C THR A 5 6.55 0.19 -36.06
N ASN A 6 6.11 1.10 -36.94
CA ASN A 6 5.46 2.34 -36.51
C ASN A 6 4.20 1.94 -35.72
N ALA A 7 4.22 2.18 -34.40
CA ALA A 7 3.08 1.94 -33.53
C ALA A 7 1.86 2.69 -34.09
N SER A 8 0.75 1.98 -34.34
CA SER A 8 -0.48 2.58 -34.82
C SER A 8 -1.24 3.25 -33.69
N THR A 9 -1.19 4.59 -33.64
CA THR A 9 -1.96 5.37 -32.65
C THR A 9 -3.23 5.90 -33.29
N ARG A 10 -4.38 5.61 -32.64
CA ARG A 10 -5.70 6.08 -33.04
C ARG A 10 -6.30 6.94 -31.93
N LYS A 11 -6.75 8.17 -32.27
CA LYS A 11 -7.51 9.01 -31.34
C LYS A 11 -8.87 8.37 -31.02
N VAL A 12 -9.29 8.47 -29.76
CA VAL A 12 -10.61 8.03 -29.29
C VAL A 12 -11.38 9.25 -28.81
N ASN A 13 -12.62 9.41 -29.27
CA ASN A 13 -13.45 10.54 -28.86
C ASN A 13 -13.95 10.37 -27.42
N VAL A 14 -14.24 11.49 -26.77
CA VAL A 14 -14.97 11.49 -25.51
C VAL A 14 -16.45 11.28 -25.84
N ALA A 15 -17.00 10.14 -25.45
CA ALA A 15 -18.43 9.82 -25.66
C ALA A 15 -19.32 10.57 -24.68
N ARG A 16 -18.80 10.81 -23.46
CA ARG A 16 -19.57 11.47 -22.40
C ARG A 16 -18.66 12.29 -21.49
N SER A 17 -19.11 13.51 -21.20
CA SER A 17 -18.50 14.40 -20.22
C SER A 17 -19.58 15.01 -19.35
N VAL A 18 -19.49 14.81 -18.02
CA VAL A 18 -20.54 15.22 -17.07
C VAL A 18 -19.93 15.66 -15.74
N MET A 19 -20.59 16.60 -15.08
CA MET A 19 -20.30 16.90 -13.68
C MET A 19 -20.81 15.77 -12.77
N VAL A 20 -20.03 15.40 -11.77
CA VAL A 20 -20.39 14.38 -10.78
C VAL A 20 -20.23 14.88 -9.34
N GLY A 21 -19.80 16.11 -9.17
CA GLY A 21 -19.62 16.78 -7.89
C GLY A 21 -19.27 18.25 -8.11
N ASN A 22 -19.17 19.01 -7.02
CA ASN A 22 -18.70 20.39 -7.09
C ASN A 22 -17.24 20.43 -7.54
N GLY A 23 -16.99 20.98 -8.73
CA GLY A 23 -15.67 21.01 -9.36
C GLY A 23 -15.11 19.61 -9.68
N ILE A 24 -15.98 18.60 -9.88
CA ILE A 24 -15.58 17.24 -10.27
C ILE A 24 -16.30 16.83 -11.56
N ALA A 25 -15.53 16.56 -12.60
CA ALA A 25 -16.01 16.09 -13.89
C ALA A 25 -15.57 14.66 -14.17
N LYS A 26 -16.44 13.88 -14.82
CA LYS A 26 -16.18 12.53 -15.33
C LYS A 26 -16.16 12.54 -16.84
N PHE A 27 -15.12 11.94 -17.43
CA PHE A 27 -14.93 11.77 -18.86
C PHE A 27 -14.88 10.29 -19.22
N VAL A 28 -15.72 9.90 -20.16
CA VAL A 28 -15.85 8.51 -20.61
C VAL A 28 -15.50 8.46 -22.09
N PRO A 29 -14.45 7.72 -22.50
CA PRO A 29 -14.11 7.57 -23.92
C PRO A 29 -15.12 6.68 -24.64
N ASP A 30 -15.24 6.87 -25.94
CA ASP A 30 -16.04 6.00 -26.81
C ASP A 30 -15.47 4.57 -26.80
N GLY A 31 -16.35 3.59 -26.59
CA GLY A 31 -15.96 2.17 -26.47
C GLY A 31 -15.55 1.72 -25.06
N PHE A 32 -15.63 2.60 -24.04
CA PHE A 32 -15.44 2.17 -22.65
C PHE A 32 -16.55 1.23 -22.19
N ASP A 33 -16.18 0.15 -21.52
CA ASP A 33 -17.12 -0.80 -20.92
C ASP A 33 -16.82 -0.99 -19.43
N ALA A 34 -17.69 -0.45 -18.59
CA ALA A 34 -17.58 -0.54 -17.13
C ALA A 34 -17.63 -2.00 -16.60
N LYS A 35 -18.19 -2.93 -17.37
CA LYS A 35 -18.20 -4.36 -16.99
C LYS A 35 -16.84 -5.03 -17.19
N LYS A 36 -16.02 -4.50 -18.09
CA LYS A 36 -14.66 -4.99 -18.34
C LYS A 36 -13.61 -4.30 -17.50
N VAL A 37 -13.85 -3.03 -17.14
CA VAL A 37 -12.92 -2.19 -16.39
C VAL A 37 -13.64 -1.64 -15.16
N PRO A 38 -13.81 -2.47 -14.11
CA PRO A 38 -14.40 -2.03 -12.85
C PRO A 38 -13.46 -1.05 -12.14
N SER A 39 -14.04 -0.10 -11.41
CA SER A 39 -13.27 0.80 -10.56
C SER A 39 -12.93 0.17 -9.22
N PHE A 40 -11.70 0.34 -8.76
CA PHE A 40 -11.26 0.02 -7.41
C PHE A 40 -10.95 1.28 -6.59
N ALA A 41 -10.53 2.35 -7.26
CA ALA A 41 -10.26 3.62 -6.62
C ALA A 41 -11.54 4.30 -6.10
N ILE A 42 -12.60 4.30 -6.90
CA ILE A 42 -13.88 4.95 -6.56
C ILE A 42 -14.64 4.13 -5.51
N GLU A 43 -14.93 4.75 -4.36
CA GLU A 43 -15.64 4.07 -3.27
C GLU A 43 -17.09 3.76 -3.64
N LYS A 44 -17.75 4.76 -4.22
CA LYS A 44 -19.13 4.66 -4.68
C LYS A 44 -19.28 5.45 -5.98
N GLU A 45 -19.89 4.82 -6.98
CA GLU A 45 -20.14 5.51 -8.26
C GLU A 45 -20.85 6.85 -8.02
N PRO A 46 -20.23 7.98 -8.39
CA PRO A 46 -20.80 9.28 -8.12
C PRO A 46 -22.00 9.55 -9.04
N ARG A 47 -23.02 10.20 -8.48
CA ARG A 47 -24.22 10.58 -9.24
C ARG A 47 -23.88 11.67 -10.25
N GLU A 48 -24.32 11.49 -11.49
CA GLU A 48 -24.21 12.50 -12.51
C GLU A 48 -25.15 13.68 -12.24
N GLN A 49 -24.63 14.90 -12.41
CA GLN A 49 -25.30 16.15 -12.06
C GLN A 49 -25.66 17.00 -13.29
N GLY A 50 -25.24 16.60 -14.49
CA GLY A 50 -25.50 17.29 -15.75
C GLY A 50 -24.25 17.59 -16.57
N ALA A 51 -24.38 18.51 -17.53
CA ALA A 51 -23.28 18.91 -18.41
C ALA A 51 -22.14 19.58 -17.63
N LEU A 52 -20.96 19.66 -18.26
CA LEU A 52 -19.82 20.39 -17.72
C LEU A 52 -20.21 21.81 -17.35
N SER A 53 -19.65 22.32 -16.27
CA SER A 53 -19.82 23.72 -15.85
C SER A 53 -19.38 24.68 -16.94
N SER A 54 -20.05 25.83 -17.05
CA SER A 54 -19.64 26.91 -17.97
C SER A 54 -18.17 27.29 -17.67
N GLY A 55 -17.34 27.36 -18.72
CA GLY A 55 -15.92 27.69 -18.59
C GLY A 55 -15.02 26.54 -18.16
N TRP A 56 -15.49 25.29 -18.15
CA TRP A 56 -14.65 24.13 -17.89
C TRP A 56 -13.63 23.93 -19.02
N GLU A 57 -12.33 24.00 -18.69
CA GLU A 57 -11.26 23.99 -19.68
C GLU A 57 -10.46 22.66 -19.72
N LEU A 58 -10.44 21.92 -18.61
CA LEU A 58 -9.63 20.71 -18.46
C LEU A 58 -10.34 19.49 -19.06
N VAL A 59 -10.00 19.15 -20.29
CA VAL A 59 -10.58 18.01 -21.03
C VAL A 59 -9.49 17.04 -21.41
N PRO A 60 -9.57 15.75 -21.01
CA PRO A 60 -8.56 14.76 -21.37
C PRO A 60 -8.70 14.33 -22.84
N ASP A 61 -7.57 14.03 -23.48
CA ASP A 61 -7.50 13.33 -24.75
C ASP A 61 -7.31 11.83 -24.51
N PHE A 62 -8.01 11.01 -25.31
CA PHE A 62 -7.89 9.54 -25.28
C PHE A 62 -7.35 9.02 -26.58
N SER A 63 -6.56 7.95 -26.53
CA SER A 63 -6.04 7.25 -27.70
C SER A 63 -5.83 5.75 -27.42
N LEU A 64 -5.75 4.99 -28.50
CA LEU A 64 -5.29 3.61 -28.49
C LEU A 64 -3.99 3.52 -29.28
N THR A 65 -2.95 2.97 -28.66
CA THR A 65 -1.67 2.66 -29.33
C THR A 65 -1.51 1.14 -29.33
N ASP A 66 -1.52 0.53 -30.50
CA ASP A 66 -1.50 -0.95 -30.66
C ASP A 66 -2.57 -1.65 -29.79
N GLY A 67 -3.77 -1.06 -29.72
CA GLY A 67 -4.90 -1.60 -28.95
C GLY A 67 -4.88 -1.28 -27.45
N LYS A 68 -3.83 -0.65 -26.95
CA LYS A 68 -3.65 -0.28 -25.54
C LYS A 68 -4.09 1.16 -25.29
N ALA A 69 -4.81 1.38 -24.19
CA ALA A 69 -5.43 2.67 -23.90
C ALA A 69 -4.46 3.67 -23.27
N ASN A 70 -4.54 4.91 -23.73
CA ASN A 70 -3.82 6.04 -23.18
C ASN A 70 -4.80 7.20 -22.93
N ALA A 71 -4.49 8.00 -21.90
CA ALA A 71 -5.16 9.28 -21.68
C ALA A 71 -4.15 10.35 -21.30
N SER A 72 -4.36 11.57 -21.75
CA SER A 72 -3.50 12.71 -21.43
C SER A 72 -4.32 13.97 -21.18
N LEU A 73 -3.73 14.89 -20.41
CA LEU A 73 -4.28 16.21 -20.13
C LEU A 73 -3.22 17.26 -20.43
N ILE A 74 -3.53 18.20 -21.30
CA ILE A 74 -2.73 19.42 -21.47
C ILE A 74 -2.96 20.31 -20.24
N ILE A 75 -1.87 20.81 -19.67
CA ILE A 75 -1.91 21.58 -18.45
C ILE A 75 -1.50 23.04 -18.67
N PRO A 76 -1.99 23.99 -17.85
CA PRO A 76 -1.58 25.39 -17.93
C PRO A 76 -0.09 25.57 -17.71
N GLU A 77 0.53 26.50 -18.43
CA GLU A 77 1.93 26.84 -18.31
C GLU A 77 2.33 27.23 -16.88
N GLY A 78 3.45 26.66 -16.40
CA GLY A 78 4.00 26.91 -15.07
C GLY A 78 3.25 26.19 -13.94
N THR A 79 2.49 25.16 -14.26
CA THR A 79 1.87 24.27 -13.28
C THR A 79 2.94 23.45 -12.55
N SER A 80 2.88 23.42 -11.22
CA SER A 80 3.66 22.51 -10.38
C SER A 80 2.87 21.22 -10.15
N ILE A 81 3.48 20.07 -10.46
CA ILE A 81 2.82 18.76 -10.43
C ILE A 81 3.25 17.96 -9.20
N TYR A 82 2.29 17.34 -8.53
CA TYR A 82 2.44 16.51 -7.33
C TYR A 82 1.63 15.21 -7.48
N GLY A 83 1.78 14.28 -6.52
CA GLY A 83 1.00 13.04 -6.52
C GLY A 83 1.79 11.84 -7.06
N GLY A 84 1.06 10.86 -7.61
CA GLY A 84 1.64 9.60 -8.08
C GLY A 84 1.90 8.57 -6.97
N GLY A 85 1.49 8.85 -5.73
CA GLY A 85 1.59 7.92 -4.62
C GLY A 85 3.00 7.70 -4.11
N GLU A 86 3.41 6.44 -3.96
CA GLU A 86 4.72 6.05 -3.45
C GLU A 86 5.78 6.11 -4.55
N VAL A 87 6.64 7.13 -4.48
CA VAL A 87 7.68 7.39 -5.48
C VAL A 87 8.89 8.02 -4.80
N THR A 88 10.09 7.68 -5.25
CA THR A 88 11.34 8.29 -4.80
C THR A 88 11.55 9.69 -5.37
N GLY A 89 12.53 10.39 -4.80
CA GLY A 89 12.97 11.71 -5.25
C GLY A 89 12.21 12.87 -4.61
N SER A 90 12.20 14.01 -5.30
CA SER A 90 11.59 15.25 -4.79
C SER A 90 10.07 15.18 -4.76
N LEU A 91 9.45 16.07 -3.98
CA LEU A 91 7.98 16.21 -3.94
C LEU A 91 7.38 16.62 -5.30
N LEU A 92 8.11 17.45 -6.06
CA LEU A 92 7.70 17.92 -7.38
C LEU A 92 7.84 16.80 -8.42
N ARG A 93 6.81 16.63 -9.28
CA ARG A 93 6.72 15.55 -10.27
C ARG A 93 6.93 15.98 -11.72
N ASN A 94 7.13 17.27 -12.01
CA ASN A 94 7.42 17.75 -13.36
C ASN A 94 8.63 17.01 -13.95
N GLY A 95 8.50 16.49 -15.17
CA GLY A 95 9.54 15.72 -15.86
C GLY A 95 9.78 14.30 -15.33
N LYS A 96 8.86 13.75 -14.52
CA LYS A 96 8.97 12.41 -13.94
C LYS A 96 8.07 11.41 -14.64
N THR A 97 8.55 10.16 -14.68
CA THR A 97 7.77 8.97 -15.09
C THR A 97 7.73 7.98 -13.95
N ILE A 98 6.53 7.48 -13.67
CA ILE A 98 6.25 6.51 -12.60
C ILE A 98 5.71 5.25 -13.26
N LYS A 99 6.26 4.10 -12.92
CA LYS A 99 5.77 2.80 -13.39
C LYS A 99 4.77 2.23 -12.40
N LEU A 100 3.53 2.08 -12.82
CA LEU A 100 2.45 1.50 -12.04
C LEU A 100 2.45 -0.02 -12.20
N TRP A 101 3.26 -0.68 -11.41
CA TRP A 101 3.39 -2.14 -11.29
C TRP A 101 4.00 -2.46 -9.94
N ASN A 102 3.15 -2.78 -8.97
CA ASN A 102 3.54 -3.02 -7.58
C ASN A 102 4.66 -4.05 -7.50
N THR A 103 5.79 -3.67 -6.92
CA THR A 103 7.01 -4.48 -6.96
C THR A 103 7.78 -4.36 -5.65
N ASP A 104 8.28 -5.48 -5.14
CA ASP A 104 9.26 -5.49 -4.05
C ASP A 104 10.54 -4.80 -4.53
N SER A 105 10.88 -3.68 -3.91
CA SER A 105 11.96 -2.80 -4.33
C SER A 105 12.89 -2.45 -3.17
N GLY A 106 13.65 -3.44 -2.70
CA GLY A 106 14.62 -3.26 -1.62
C GLY A 106 15.56 -2.09 -1.89
N ALA A 107 15.73 -1.23 -0.89
CA ALA A 107 16.46 0.03 -0.99
C ALA A 107 16.02 0.92 -2.17
N TYR A 108 14.77 0.74 -2.64
CA TYR A 108 14.17 1.47 -3.77
C TYR A 108 14.96 1.34 -5.09
N GLY A 109 15.64 0.20 -5.29
CA GLY A 109 16.57 0.00 -6.42
C GLY A 109 15.90 -0.33 -7.75
N VAL A 110 14.64 -0.81 -7.75
CA VAL A 110 13.99 -1.24 -8.98
C VAL A 110 13.63 -0.05 -9.85
N ASP A 111 14.06 -0.09 -11.12
CA ASP A 111 13.86 0.96 -12.11
C ASP A 111 14.24 2.36 -11.59
N ASN A 112 15.34 2.47 -10.84
CA ASN A 112 15.83 3.69 -10.20
C ASN A 112 14.77 4.40 -9.34
N GLY A 113 13.98 3.61 -8.58
CA GLY A 113 12.96 4.13 -7.67
C GLY A 113 11.68 4.63 -8.33
N THR A 114 11.47 4.35 -9.60
CA THR A 114 10.23 4.72 -10.32
C THR A 114 9.15 3.65 -10.25
N ARG A 115 9.48 2.45 -9.72
CA ARG A 115 8.57 1.33 -9.51
C ARG A 115 8.76 0.79 -8.10
N LEU A 116 7.75 1.01 -7.26
CA LEU A 116 7.75 0.61 -5.86
C LEU A 116 6.53 -0.29 -5.53
N TYR A 117 6.17 -0.35 -4.27
CA TYR A 117 5.22 -1.32 -3.72
C TYR A 117 3.76 -1.00 -4.01
N GLN A 118 3.43 0.25 -4.40
CA GLN A 118 2.08 0.75 -4.55
C GLN A 118 1.87 1.46 -5.89
N SER A 119 0.63 1.46 -6.36
CA SER A 119 0.23 2.15 -7.58
C SER A 119 -0.91 3.13 -7.31
N HIS A 120 -0.70 4.39 -7.65
CA HIS A 120 -1.67 5.46 -7.49
C HIS A 120 -1.79 6.26 -8.81
N PRO A 121 -2.75 5.91 -9.69
CA PRO A 121 -2.94 6.58 -10.98
C PRO A 121 -3.59 7.97 -10.82
N TRP A 122 -2.91 8.84 -10.10
CA TRP A 122 -3.37 10.16 -9.68
C TRP A 122 -2.24 11.19 -9.68
N MET A 123 -2.52 12.36 -10.26
CA MET A 123 -1.66 13.53 -10.13
C MET A 123 -2.48 14.80 -9.84
N MET A 124 -1.86 15.74 -9.15
CA MET A 124 -2.41 17.05 -8.82
C MET A 124 -1.51 18.14 -9.39
N GLY A 125 -2.09 19.10 -10.11
CA GLY A 125 -1.43 20.30 -10.59
C GLY A 125 -1.82 21.52 -9.78
N VAL A 126 -0.84 22.34 -9.41
CA VAL A 126 -1.03 23.64 -8.76
C VAL A 126 -0.61 24.73 -9.72
N ARG A 127 -1.56 25.63 -10.08
CA ARG A 127 -1.33 26.74 -11.02
C ARG A 127 -0.58 27.89 -10.35
N LYS A 128 -0.04 28.81 -11.14
CA LYS A 128 0.70 29.99 -10.66
C LYS A 128 -0.12 30.89 -9.71
N ASP A 129 -1.44 30.91 -9.84
CA ASP A 129 -2.35 31.69 -9.01
C ASP A 129 -2.77 30.95 -7.70
N GLY A 130 -2.26 29.74 -7.47
CA GLY A 130 -2.56 28.93 -6.29
C GLY A 130 -3.82 28.05 -6.42
N THR A 131 -4.62 28.21 -7.47
CA THR A 131 -5.70 27.27 -7.77
C THR A 131 -5.13 25.90 -8.18
N ALA A 132 -5.90 24.85 -8.03
CA ALA A 132 -5.37 23.50 -8.27
C ALA A 132 -6.39 22.61 -8.98
N PHE A 133 -5.87 21.59 -9.65
CA PHE A 133 -6.65 20.52 -10.23
C PHE A 133 -6.03 19.17 -9.93
N GLY A 134 -6.81 18.11 -10.05
CA GLY A 134 -6.33 16.75 -9.97
C GLY A 134 -6.88 15.91 -11.09
N ILE A 135 -6.12 14.92 -11.54
CA ILE A 135 -6.54 13.95 -12.53
C ILE A 135 -6.39 12.53 -12.00
N LEU A 136 -7.48 11.77 -12.02
CA LEU A 136 -7.55 10.38 -11.66
C LEU A 136 -7.83 9.55 -12.93
N PHE A 137 -6.91 8.63 -13.23
CA PHE A 137 -7.06 7.67 -14.31
C PHE A 137 -7.60 6.36 -13.72
N ASP A 138 -8.87 6.05 -13.99
CA ASP A 138 -9.57 4.94 -13.34
C ASP A 138 -9.25 3.60 -14.02
N THR A 139 -8.03 3.13 -13.84
CA THR A 139 -7.52 1.87 -14.37
C THR A 139 -6.59 1.17 -13.39
N THR A 140 -6.63 -0.17 -13.37
CA THR A 140 -5.76 -1.02 -12.54
C THR A 140 -4.62 -1.66 -13.31
N TRP A 141 -4.66 -1.58 -14.62
CA TRP A 141 -3.70 -2.22 -15.49
C TRP A 141 -2.28 -1.69 -15.29
N LYS A 142 -1.29 -2.51 -15.62
CA LYS A 142 0.08 -2.07 -15.75
C LYS A 142 0.16 -0.82 -16.62
N ALA A 143 0.84 0.21 -16.14
CA ALA A 143 0.86 1.50 -16.81
C ALA A 143 2.11 2.32 -16.50
N GLU A 144 2.35 3.34 -17.31
CA GLU A 144 3.28 4.42 -17.02
C GLU A 144 2.52 5.73 -16.86
N LEU A 145 2.76 6.42 -15.74
CA LEU A 145 2.23 7.73 -15.42
C LEU A 145 3.35 8.75 -15.52
N SER A 146 3.26 9.66 -16.46
CA SER A 146 4.30 10.65 -16.75
C SER A 146 3.78 12.07 -16.72
N SER A 147 4.66 13.00 -16.43
CA SER A 147 4.36 14.43 -16.49
C SER A 147 5.50 15.20 -17.11
N THR A 148 5.17 16.24 -17.85
CA THR A 148 6.07 17.28 -18.37
C THR A 148 5.55 18.64 -17.92
N ASP A 149 6.19 19.73 -18.36
CA ASP A 149 5.68 21.08 -18.08
C ASP A 149 4.41 21.42 -18.90
N GLU A 150 4.05 20.57 -19.88
CA GLU A 150 2.94 20.81 -20.80
C GLU A 150 1.77 19.84 -20.60
N LYS A 151 2.02 18.62 -20.10
CA LYS A 151 0.99 17.58 -20.00
C LYS A 151 1.24 16.56 -18.89
N ILE A 152 0.15 15.94 -18.46
CA ILE A 152 0.12 14.71 -17.67
C ILE A 152 -0.43 13.60 -18.56
N GLU A 153 0.19 12.43 -18.56
CA GLU A 153 -0.18 11.31 -19.43
C GLU A 153 -0.09 9.97 -18.69
N LEU A 154 -1.09 9.11 -18.90
CA LEU A 154 -1.02 7.71 -18.49
C LEU A 154 -1.12 6.81 -19.73
N ARG A 155 -0.14 5.92 -19.88
CA ARG A 155 -0.09 4.87 -20.90
C ARG A 155 -0.33 3.54 -20.26
N SER A 156 -1.44 2.92 -20.58
CA SER A 156 -1.87 1.63 -20.04
C SER A 156 -1.49 0.48 -20.95
N GLU A 157 -1.31 -0.69 -20.37
CA GLU A 157 -1.18 -1.97 -21.10
C GLU A 157 -2.55 -2.63 -21.41
N GLY A 158 -3.65 -1.96 -21.09
CA GLY A 158 -4.99 -2.53 -21.14
C GLY A 158 -6.06 -1.73 -21.85
N GLU A 159 -7.29 -1.99 -21.47
CA GLU A 159 -8.54 -1.51 -22.05
C GLU A 159 -8.75 0.01 -21.81
N LEU A 160 -9.65 0.61 -22.60
CA LEU A 160 -10.10 1.99 -22.38
C LEU A 160 -10.67 2.16 -20.97
N PHE A 161 -10.34 3.26 -20.35
CA PHE A 161 -10.73 3.63 -18.99
C PHE A 161 -11.27 5.06 -18.94
N ARG A 162 -12.01 5.37 -17.91
CA ARG A 162 -12.53 6.72 -17.67
C ARG A 162 -11.57 7.56 -16.86
N VAL A 163 -11.72 8.88 -16.95
CA VAL A 163 -10.91 9.85 -16.22
C VAL A 163 -11.81 10.75 -15.41
N PHE A 164 -11.41 11.02 -14.16
CA PHE A 164 -12.04 12.06 -13.34
C PHE A 164 -11.08 13.24 -13.20
N ILE A 165 -11.60 14.45 -13.36
CA ILE A 165 -10.84 15.69 -13.14
C ILE A 165 -11.52 16.48 -12.04
N ILE A 166 -10.74 16.92 -11.08
CA ILE A 166 -11.15 17.79 -9.98
C ILE A 166 -10.50 19.15 -10.24
N ASP A 167 -11.27 20.22 -10.28
CA ASP A 167 -10.78 21.59 -10.48
C ASP A 167 -11.36 22.50 -9.39
N ARG A 168 -10.48 23.03 -8.52
CA ARG A 168 -10.89 23.75 -7.32
C ARG A 168 -9.92 24.89 -6.97
N GLU A 169 -10.34 25.70 -6.02
CA GLU A 169 -9.68 26.92 -5.56
C GLU A 169 -8.33 26.71 -4.86
N SER A 170 -8.01 25.48 -4.42
CA SER A 170 -6.77 25.20 -3.69
C SER A 170 -6.38 23.72 -3.74
N PRO A 171 -5.10 23.38 -3.48
CA PRO A 171 -4.64 21.99 -3.34
C PRO A 171 -5.42 21.21 -2.27
N GLN A 172 -5.74 21.83 -1.14
CA GLN A 172 -6.51 21.21 -0.07
C GLN A 172 -7.94 20.86 -0.52
N ALA A 173 -8.55 21.73 -1.31
CA ALA A 173 -9.87 21.47 -1.87
C ALA A 173 -9.85 20.35 -2.90
N VAL A 174 -8.78 20.22 -3.69
CA VAL A 174 -8.58 19.10 -4.63
C VAL A 174 -8.43 17.78 -3.89
N VAL A 175 -7.61 17.73 -2.82
CA VAL A 175 -7.45 16.51 -2.00
C VAL A 175 -8.78 16.11 -1.33
N ARG A 176 -9.59 17.08 -0.89
CA ARG A 176 -10.96 16.80 -0.42
C ARG A 176 -11.82 16.19 -1.53
N GLY A 177 -11.75 16.72 -2.74
CA GLY A 177 -12.46 16.15 -3.91
C GLY A 177 -11.99 14.74 -4.24
N LEU A 178 -10.70 14.44 -4.10
CA LEU A 178 -10.19 13.08 -4.22
C LEU A 178 -10.84 12.17 -3.16
N SER A 179 -10.94 12.63 -1.92
CA SER A 179 -11.59 11.86 -0.84
C SER A 179 -13.09 11.66 -1.06
N GLU A 180 -13.78 12.62 -1.69
CA GLU A 180 -15.18 12.47 -2.10
C GLU A 180 -15.38 11.32 -3.10
N LEU A 181 -14.39 11.07 -3.96
CA LEU A 181 -14.40 9.97 -4.93
C LEU A 181 -13.93 8.65 -4.32
N THR A 182 -12.80 8.68 -3.60
CA THR A 182 -12.08 7.47 -3.20
C THR A 182 -12.37 7.03 -1.76
N GLY A 183 -13.15 7.79 -1.02
CA GLY A 183 -13.40 7.55 0.39
C GLY A 183 -12.28 8.07 1.29
N THR A 184 -12.55 8.06 2.58
CA THR A 184 -11.63 8.50 3.63
C THR A 184 -11.10 7.32 4.45
N MET A 185 -9.98 7.53 5.13
CA MET A 185 -9.45 6.57 6.07
C MET A 185 -10.37 6.50 7.31
N PRO A 186 -10.83 5.30 7.71
CA PRO A 186 -11.52 5.14 8.97
C PRO A 186 -10.61 5.46 10.16
N MET A 187 -11.18 6.01 11.23
CA MET A 187 -10.41 6.27 12.45
C MET A 187 -9.75 4.98 12.97
N VAL A 188 -8.44 5.02 13.12
CA VAL A 188 -7.65 3.92 13.68
C VAL A 188 -7.80 3.83 15.21
N PRO A 189 -7.43 2.71 15.85
CA PRO A 189 -7.25 2.67 17.27
C PRO A 189 -6.22 3.71 17.73
N ARG A 190 -6.45 4.33 18.88
CA ARG A 190 -5.53 5.38 19.39
C ARG A 190 -4.09 4.89 19.53
N TRP A 191 -3.87 3.65 19.95
CA TRP A 191 -2.54 3.06 20.09
C TRP A 191 -1.76 3.01 18.76
N ALA A 192 -2.45 2.89 17.63
CA ALA A 192 -1.81 2.88 16.31
C ALA A 192 -1.15 4.21 15.95
N LEU A 193 -1.52 5.31 16.61
CA LEU A 193 -0.90 6.63 16.45
C LEU A 193 0.35 6.82 17.32
N GLY A 194 0.59 5.95 18.30
CA GLY A 194 1.80 5.97 19.12
C GLY A 194 3.04 5.48 18.35
N TYR A 195 4.17 5.44 19.04
CA TYR A 195 5.37 4.80 18.53
C TYR A 195 5.25 3.28 18.61
N GLN A 196 5.81 2.59 17.66
CA GLN A 196 5.75 1.14 17.51
C GLN A 196 7.14 0.56 17.26
N GLN A 197 7.44 -0.59 17.84
CA GLN A 197 8.75 -1.22 17.73
C GLN A 197 8.64 -2.57 17.04
N CYS A 198 9.49 -2.78 16.04
CA CYS A 198 9.60 -4.00 15.26
C CYS A 198 11.07 -4.37 14.99
N ARG A 199 11.28 -5.59 14.64
CA ARG A 199 12.51 -6.12 14.03
C ARG A 199 12.17 -7.41 13.27
N PHE A 200 12.91 -7.72 12.26
CA PHE A 200 12.98 -9.03 11.61
C PHE A 200 14.09 -9.87 12.32
N SER A 201 13.82 -10.73 13.32
CA SER A 201 12.59 -10.79 14.11
C SER A 201 12.93 -10.77 15.60
N TYR A 202 11.96 -10.40 16.46
CA TYR A 202 12.05 -10.69 17.89
C TYR A 202 11.57 -12.11 18.13
N THR A 203 12.50 -13.03 18.40
CA THR A 203 12.25 -14.45 18.64
C THR A 203 13.28 -14.99 19.65
N PRO A 204 12.91 -15.89 20.57
CA PRO A 204 11.57 -16.41 20.86
C PRO A 204 10.66 -15.39 21.57
N ASP A 205 9.51 -15.83 22.04
CA ASP A 205 8.50 -15.01 22.76
C ASP A 205 9.10 -14.28 23.98
N SER A 206 10.03 -14.90 24.71
CA SER A 206 10.75 -14.26 25.81
C SER A 206 11.52 -13.00 25.37
N ARG A 207 12.03 -12.97 24.14
CA ARG A 207 12.69 -11.77 23.59
C ARG A 207 11.70 -10.63 23.36
N VAL A 208 10.48 -10.94 22.95
CA VAL A 208 9.41 -9.97 22.79
C VAL A 208 9.11 -9.29 24.14
N ILE A 209 8.98 -10.09 25.20
CA ILE A 209 8.73 -9.60 26.57
C ILE A 209 9.93 -8.79 27.09
N GLU A 210 11.15 -9.21 26.82
CA GLU A 210 12.35 -8.45 27.18
C GLU A 210 12.37 -7.05 26.52
N ILE A 211 12.01 -6.93 25.25
CA ILE A 211 11.90 -5.64 24.56
C ILE A 211 10.83 -4.77 25.24
N ALA A 212 9.66 -5.35 25.56
CA ALA A 212 8.59 -4.64 26.26
C ALA A 212 9.05 -4.12 27.63
N ASP A 213 9.66 -4.97 28.42
CA ASP A 213 10.19 -4.62 29.75
C ASP A 213 11.27 -3.55 29.66
N THR A 214 12.16 -3.64 28.68
CA THR A 214 13.23 -2.65 28.45
C THR A 214 12.65 -1.28 28.09
N LEU A 215 11.64 -1.20 27.23
CA LEU A 215 10.95 0.05 26.89
C LEU A 215 10.36 0.72 28.13
N ARG A 216 9.69 -0.06 28.99
CA ARG A 216 9.08 0.45 30.26
C ARG A 216 10.16 0.85 31.26
N TYR A 217 11.18 0.02 31.49
CA TYR A 217 12.29 0.33 32.40
C TYR A 217 13.00 1.62 31.99
N LYS A 218 13.25 1.82 30.71
CA LYS A 218 13.92 3.01 30.17
C LYS A 218 12.96 4.21 29.97
N ARG A 219 11.68 4.05 30.30
CA ARG A 219 10.64 5.08 30.14
C ARG A 219 10.58 5.66 28.72
N ILE A 220 10.73 4.80 27.73
CA ILE A 220 10.59 5.16 26.32
C ILE A 220 9.13 4.91 25.91
N PRO A 221 8.38 5.94 25.48
CA PRO A 221 7.01 5.78 25.07
C PRO A 221 6.90 4.86 23.85
N CYS A 222 6.03 3.85 23.95
CA CYS A 222 5.76 2.90 22.86
C CYS A 222 4.42 2.21 23.12
N ASP A 223 3.60 2.03 22.09
CA ASP A 223 2.27 1.43 22.21
C ASP A 223 2.18 0.00 21.70
N ALA A 224 3.02 -0.38 20.75
CA ALA A 224 2.92 -1.71 20.13
C ALA A 224 4.27 -2.35 19.87
N ILE A 225 4.32 -3.67 20.00
CA ILE A 225 5.45 -4.51 19.55
C ILE A 225 4.93 -5.44 18.46
N TRP A 226 5.75 -5.60 17.42
CA TRP A 226 5.41 -6.32 16.21
C TRP A 226 6.14 -7.65 16.14
N MET A 227 5.42 -8.69 15.72
CA MET A 227 5.98 -10.01 15.41
C MET A 227 6.10 -10.14 13.90
N ASP A 228 7.35 -10.21 13.44
CA ASP A 228 7.72 -10.50 12.07
C ASP A 228 7.74 -12.02 11.83
N ILE A 229 8.01 -12.44 10.63
CA ILE A 229 7.76 -13.75 10.02
C ILE A 229 8.21 -14.98 10.84
N ASP A 230 9.25 -14.86 11.67
CA ASP A 230 9.82 -16.01 12.40
C ASP A 230 8.94 -16.53 13.55
N TYR A 231 7.81 -15.86 13.86
CA TYR A 231 6.84 -16.41 14.79
C TYR A 231 6.05 -17.59 14.19
N MET A 232 6.02 -17.68 12.85
CA MET A 232 5.29 -18.71 12.13
C MET A 232 6.00 -20.06 12.19
N ASP A 233 5.26 -21.15 12.12
CA ASP A 233 5.81 -22.50 11.96
C ASP A 233 6.26 -22.71 10.50
N GLY A 234 7.57 -22.65 10.28
CA GLY A 234 8.17 -22.79 8.95
C GLY A 234 7.60 -21.82 7.91
N TYR A 235 7.32 -20.59 8.33
CA TYR A 235 6.75 -19.52 7.50
C TYR A 235 5.36 -19.82 6.92
N ARG A 236 4.63 -20.77 7.50
CA ARG A 236 3.22 -21.04 7.18
C ARG A 236 2.32 -20.00 7.81
N ILE A 237 1.57 -19.28 7.00
CA ILE A 237 0.63 -18.24 7.49
C ILE A 237 -0.44 -18.84 8.40
N PHE A 238 -0.90 -18.06 9.39
CA PHE A 238 -1.88 -18.46 10.41
C PHE A 238 -1.42 -19.63 11.31
N THR A 239 -0.10 -19.84 11.43
CA THR A 239 0.51 -20.81 12.35
C THR A 239 1.42 -20.12 13.35
N PHE A 240 1.81 -20.84 14.38
CA PHE A 240 2.76 -20.36 15.39
C PHE A 240 3.86 -21.41 15.60
N ASN A 241 5.11 -20.95 15.63
CA ASN A 241 6.26 -21.80 15.85
C ASN A 241 6.21 -22.41 17.26
N PRO A 242 6.10 -23.74 17.41
CA PRO A 242 5.90 -24.38 18.70
C PRO A 242 7.11 -24.27 19.64
N GLN A 243 8.32 -24.02 19.10
CA GLN A 243 9.53 -23.79 19.88
C GLN A 243 9.67 -22.33 20.32
N GLY A 244 9.42 -21.39 19.41
CA GLY A 244 9.59 -19.95 19.66
C GLY A 244 8.38 -19.26 20.28
N PHE A 245 7.19 -19.69 19.89
CA PHE A 245 5.91 -19.10 20.32
C PHE A 245 4.89 -20.18 20.69
N PRO A 246 5.15 -20.97 21.74
CA PRO A 246 4.31 -22.11 22.11
C PRO A 246 2.91 -21.71 22.60
N ASP A 247 2.77 -20.50 23.14
CA ASP A 247 1.51 -19.93 23.61
C ASP A 247 1.38 -18.47 23.20
N PRO A 248 0.95 -18.18 21.95
CA PRO A 248 0.78 -16.82 21.46
C PRO A 248 -0.25 -16.01 22.27
N LYS A 249 -1.25 -16.68 22.86
CA LYS A 249 -2.24 -16.04 23.71
C LYS A 249 -1.62 -15.51 25.01
N ALA A 250 -0.68 -16.26 25.60
CA ALA A 250 0.07 -15.80 26.76
C ALA A 250 0.94 -14.58 26.41
N VAL A 251 1.64 -14.59 25.26
CA VAL A 251 2.43 -13.44 24.80
C VAL A 251 1.58 -12.19 24.69
N ASN A 252 0.43 -12.27 24.03
CA ASN A 252 -0.47 -11.14 23.86
C ASN A 252 -1.01 -10.64 25.22
N ARG A 253 -1.43 -11.56 26.12
CA ARG A 253 -1.85 -11.20 27.47
C ARG A 253 -0.74 -10.47 28.23
N ASP A 254 0.49 -10.96 28.14
CA ASP A 254 1.63 -10.41 28.87
C ASP A 254 2.05 -9.05 28.33
N LEU A 255 1.91 -8.81 27.02
CA LEU A 255 2.05 -7.49 26.41
C LEU A 255 0.96 -6.53 26.88
N HIS A 256 -0.30 -6.97 26.89
CA HIS A 256 -1.43 -6.16 27.38
C HIS A 256 -1.26 -5.75 28.84
N LEU A 257 -0.78 -6.65 29.70
CA LEU A 257 -0.48 -6.34 31.12
C LEU A 257 0.59 -5.25 31.27
N ARG A 258 1.48 -5.10 30.30
CA ARG A 258 2.51 -4.06 30.25
C ARG A 258 2.05 -2.80 29.52
N GLY A 259 0.80 -2.75 29.08
CA GLY A 259 0.22 -1.63 28.34
C GLY A 259 0.68 -1.54 26.88
N PHE A 260 1.06 -2.67 26.28
CA PHE A 260 1.36 -2.76 24.85
C PHE A 260 0.23 -3.47 24.11
N HIS A 261 0.11 -3.11 22.84
CA HIS A 261 -0.62 -3.86 21.82
C HIS A 261 0.34 -4.69 20.97
N SER A 262 -0.19 -5.65 20.22
CA SER A 262 0.60 -6.49 19.35
C SER A 262 0.10 -6.44 17.90
N VAL A 263 1.03 -6.44 16.97
CA VAL A 263 0.75 -6.55 15.54
C VAL A 263 1.53 -7.73 14.99
N TRP A 264 0.85 -8.61 14.27
CA TRP A 264 1.44 -9.85 13.75
C TRP A 264 1.34 -9.88 12.22
N MET A 265 2.42 -10.32 11.57
CA MET A 265 2.56 -10.31 10.12
C MET A 265 1.85 -11.51 9.49
N ILE A 266 1.16 -11.31 8.37
CA ILE A 266 0.53 -12.33 7.53
C ILE A 266 0.85 -12.01 6.07
N ASP A 267 1.52 -12.95 5.39
CA ASP A 267 1.77 -12.95 3.96
C ASP A 267 0.57 -13.49 3.17
N PRO A 268 0.46 -13.23 1.85
CA PRO A 268 -0.63 -13.78 1.04
C PRO A 268 -0.43 -15.24 0.65
N GLY A 269 0.81 -15.70 0.51
CA GLY A 269 1.15 -17.03 -0.01
C GLY A 269 1.03 -18.13 1.04
N ALA A 270 0.18 -19.12 0.80
CA ALA A 270 0.09 -20.32 1.62
C ALA A 270 1.05 -21.40 1.11
N LYS A 271 1.86 -22.01 1.99
CA LYS A 271 2.73 -23.12 1.63
C LYS A 271 1.93 -24.22 0.95
N ALA A 272 2.30 -24.61 -0.26
CA ALA A 272 1.66 -25.67 -1.02
C ALA A 272 2.07 -27.04 -0.47
N GLU A 273 1.45 -27.44 0.63
CA GLU A 273 1.79 -28.65 1.39
C GLU A 273 0.54 -29.33 1.96
N THR A 274 0.30 -30.55 1.56
CA THR A 274 -0.80 -31.38 2.09
C THR A 274 -0.60 -31.63 3.60
N GLY A 275 -1.68 -31.57 4.38
CA GLY A 275 -1.65 -31.65 5.85
C GLY A 275 -1.53 -30.31 6.55
N TYR A 276 -1.24 -29.23 5.83
CA TYR A 276 -1.31 -27.86 6.33
C TYR A 276 -2.74 -27.31 6.14
N SER A 277 -3.42 -27.03 7.23
CA SER A 277 -4.87 -26.76 7.24
C SER A 277 -5.31 -25.60 6.34
N VAL A 278 -4.52 -24.53 6.24
CA VAL A 278 -4.84 -23.39 5.37
C VAL A 278 -4.78 -23.80 3.90
N TYR A 279 -3.73 -24.53 3.50
CA TYR A 279 -3.61 -25.03 2.14
C TYR A 279 -4.68 -26.06 1.82
N ASP A 280 -4.93 -27.03 2.71
CA ASP A 280 -5.95 -28.05 2.50
C ASP A 280 -7.35 -27.45 2.37
N SER A 281 -7.71 -26.50 3.25
CA SER A 281 -9.02 -25.84 3.17
C SER A 281 -9.12 -24.93 1.93
N GLY A 282 -8.04 -24.25 1.56
CA GLY A 282 -7.98 -23.44 0.35
C GLY A 282 -8.15 -24.26 -0.91
N THR A 283 -7.49 -25.42 -1.00
CA THR A 283 -7.62 -26.36 -2.11
C THR A 283 -9.04 -26.96 -2.18
N ALA A 284 -9.62 -27.33 -1.04
CA ALA A 284 -11.00 -27.85 -0.99
C ALA A 284 -12.04 -26.80 -1.44
N ASN A 285 -11.77 -25.52 -1.24
CA ASN A 285 -12.61 -24.40 -1.66
C ASN A 285 -12.20 -23.78 -3.00
N ASP A 286 -11.18 -24.35 -3.68
CA ASP A 286 -10.66 -23.88 -4.97
C ASP A 286 -10.33 -22.36 -4.97
N VAL A 287 -9.54 -21.92 -3.99
CA VAL A 287 -9.28 -20.47 -3.76
C VAL A 287 -8.10 -19.91 -4.54
N TRP A 288 -7.29 -20.74 -5.15
CA TRP A 288 -5.98 -20.36 -5.69
C TRP A 288 -6.05 -19.69 -7.07
N VAL A 289 -5.16 -18.77 -7.32
CA VAL A 289 -4.88 -18.22 -8.65
C VAL A 289 -4.48 -19.35 -9.59
N LYS A 290 -4.92 -19.29 -10.83
CA LYS A 290 -4.67 -20.33 -11.85
C LYS A 290 -3.64 -19.86 -12.88
N THR A 291 -2.91 -20.82 -13.42
CA THR A 291 -2.11 -20.61 -14.62
C THR A 291 -3.01 -20.49 -15.86
N VAL A 292 -2.45 -20.06 -16.99
CA VAL A 292 -3.19 -19.90 -18.27
C VAL A 292 -3.86 -21.21 -18.73
N ASP A 293 -3.32 -22.38 -18.37
CA ASP A 293 -3.92 -23.70 -18.66
C ASP A 293 -4.90 -24.19 -17.57
N GLY A 294 -5.26 -23.32 -16.62
CA GLY A 294 -6.29 -23.58 -15.61
C GLY A 294 -5.83 -24.39 -14.40
N LYS A 295 -4.54 -24.67 -14.24
CA LYS A 295 -3.98 -25.35 -13.07
C LYS A 295 -3.72 -24.34 -11.94
N GLU A 296 -3.61 -24.85 -10.71
CA GLU A 296 -3.13 -24.06 -9.58
C GLU A 296 -1.74 -23.47 -9.90
N TYR A 297 -1.60 -22.15 -9.71
CA TYR A 297 -0.30 -21.51 -9.82
C TYR A 297 0.49 -21.70 -8.54
N ASN A 298 1.71 -22.24 -8.67
CA ASN A 298 2.68 -22.31 -7.57
C ASN A 298 3.96 -21.56 -7.94
N GLY A 299 4.41 -20.71 -7.04
CA GLY A 299 5.67 -20.00 -7.14
C GLY A 299 6.50 -20.16 -5.86
N ASP A 300 7.61 -19.46 -5.77
CA ASP A 300 8.50 -19.51 -4.61
C ASP A 300 8.33 -18.26 -3.73
N ALA A 301 8.22 -18.48 -2.42
CA ALA A 301 8.23 -17.45 -1.38
C ALA A 301 8.95 -17.97 -0.13
N TRP A 302 8.81 -17.32 1.03
CA TRP A 302 9.49 -17.70 2.27
C TRP A 302 9.36 -19.19 2.67
N PRO A 303 8.16 -19.82 2.61
CA PRO A 303 8.05 -21.24 2.98
C PRO A 303 8.49 -22.23 1.89
N GLY A 304 8.98 -21.75 0.75
CA GLY A 304 9.26 -22.55 -0.44
C GLY A 304 8.14 -22.41 -1.49
N LYS A 305 7.59 -23.50 -1.99
CA LYS A 305 6.46 -23.48 -2.91
C LYS A 305 5.19 -23.01 -2.20
N VAL A 306 4.53 -22.00 -2.76
CA VAL A 306 3.28 -21.44 -2.25
C VAL A 306 2.23 -21.33 -3.35
N ALA A 307 0.98 -21.29 -2.91
CA ALA A 307 -0.18 -20.91 -3.71
C ALA A 307 -0.74 -19.58 -3.21
N TRP A 308 -1.26 -18.75 -4.11
CA TRP A 308 -1.81 -17.43 -3.79
C TRP A 308 -3.31 -17.40 -3.93
N PRO A 309 -4.08 -16.90 -2.93
CA PRO A 309 -5.53 -16.74 -3.06
C PRO A 309 -5.91 -15.78 -4.19
N ASP A 310 -6.98 -16.08 -4.90
CA ASP A 310 -7.56 -15.21 -5.90
C ASP A 310 -8.58 -14.25 -5.29
N PHE A 311 -8.10 -13.14 -4.74
CA PHE A 311 -8.93 -12.15 -4.05
C PHE A 311 -9.93 -11.40 -4.96
N THR A 312 -9.96 -11.67 -6.27
CA THR A 312 -11.02 -11.16 -7.15
C THR A 312 -12.35 -11.90 -6.96
N ASP A 313 -12.32 -13.11 -6.39
CA ASP A 313 -13.50 -13.93 -6.09
C ASP A 313 -14.00 -13.66 -4.67
N PRO A 314 -15.26 -13.22 -4.48
CA PRO A 314 -15.85 -12.99 -3.17
C PRO A 314 -15.82 -14.19 -2.23
N LYS A 315 -15.92 -15.41 -2.75
CA LYS A 315 -15.82 -16.63 -1.94
C LYS A 315 -14.44 -16.80 -1.33
N VAL A 316 -13.41 -16.46 -2.10
CA VAL A 316 -12.02 -16.47 -1.61
C VAL A 316 -11.83 -15.41 -0.53
N CYS A 317 -12.40 -14.21 -0.70
CA CYS A 317 -12.37 -13.17 0.31
C CYS A 317 -13.03 -13.61 1.62
N GLN A 318 -14.17 -14.31 1.54
CA GLN A 318 -14.85 -14.88 2.72
C GLN A 318 -14.03 -15.97 3.40
N TRP A 319 -13.45 -16.89 2.64
CA TRP A 319 -12.56 -17.93 3.15
C TRP A 319 -11.36 -17.30 3.87
N TRP A 320 -10.68 -16.34 3.24
CA TRP A 320 -9.55 -15.62 3.82
C TRP A 320 -9.92 -14.90 5.11
N GLY A 321 -11.03 -14.16 5.10
CA GLY A 321 -11.54 -13.49 6.30
C GLY A 321 -11.85 -14.46 7.43
N GLY A 322 -12.34 -15.66 7.11
CA GLY A 322 -12.63 -16.71 8.10
C GLY A 322 -11.40 -17.21 8.86
N LEU A 323 -10.21 -17.18 8.24
CA LEU A 323 -8.94 -17.56 8.88
C LEU A 323 -8.57 -16.63 10.05
N TYR A 324 -9.02 -15.38 10.01
CA TYR A 324 -8.76 -14.40 11.08
C TYR A 324 -9.51 -14.69 12.38
N LYS A 325 -10.56 -15.50 12.37
CA LYS A 325 -11.34 -15.79 13.58
C LYS A 325 -10.47 -16.35 14.71
N ASP A 326 -9.80 -17.45 14.45
CA ASP A 326 -8.95 -18.13 15.44
C ASP A 326 -7.65 -17.36 15.70
N PHE A 327 -7.13 -16.69 14.67
CA PHE A 327 -5.94 -15.85 14.80
C PHE A 327 -6.18 -14.66 15.74
N MET A 328 -7.27 -13.93 15.57
CA MET A 328 -7.63 -12.82 16.45
C MET A 328 -8.00 -13.29 17.88
N ALA A 329 -8.51 -14.53 18.03
CA ALA A 329 -8.79 -15.13 19.32
C ALA A 329 -7.53 -15.37 20.19
N GLN A 330 -6.34 -15.32 19.59
CA GLN A 330 -5.07 -15.33 20.32
C GLN A 330 -4.76 -14.00 21.04
N GLY A 331 -5.62 -12.99 20.92
CA GLY A 331 -5.41 -11.67 21.52
C GLY A 331 -4.62 -10.71 20.64
N VAL A 332 -4.49 -10.99 19.35
CA VAL A 332 -3.88 -10.13 18.35
C VAL A 332 -4.66 -8.82 18.25
N ASP A 333 -3.97 -7.67 18.24
CA ASP A 333 -4.61 -6.35 18.16
C ASP A 333 -4.63 -5.78 16.75
N GLY A 334 -3.56 -5.99 15.99
CA GLY A 334 -3.42 -5.52 14.62
C GLY A 334 -2.75 -6.55 13.71
N VAL A 335 -2.84 -6.33 12.42
CA VAL A 335 -2.30 -7.23 11.39
C VAL A 335 -1.40 -6.43 10.44
N TRP A 336 -0.32 -7.07 10.03
CA TRP A 336 0.59 -6.55 9.02
C TRP A 336 0.56 -7.48 7.82
N ASN A 337 0.03 -6.98 6.69
CA ASN A 337 0.07 -7.69 5.42
C ASN A 337 1.30 -7.27 4.62
N ASP A 338 2.26 -8.18 4.51
CA ASP A 338 3.54 -7.98 3.83
C ASP A 338 3.62 -8.80 2.54
N VAL A 339 4.59 -8.52 1.70
CA VAL A 339 4.92 -9.17 0.41
C VAL A 339 3.70 -9.37 -0.53
N ASN A 340 2.72 -8.52 -0.42
CA ASN A 340 1.41 -8.64 -1.08
C ASN A 340 1.26 -7.84 -2.40
N GLU A 341 2.35 -7.62 -3.11
CA GLU A 341 2.38 -7.09 -4.49
C GLU A 341 1.63 -8.00 -5.51
N PRO A 342 1.66 -9.35 -5.46
CA PRO A 342 2.41 -10.27 -4.61
C PRO A 342 3.84 -10.50 -5.10
N GLN A 343 4.77 -10.53 -4.15
CA GLN A 343 6.16 -10.86 -4.44
C GLN A 343 6.31 -12.36 -4.70
N VAL A 344 7.03 -12.73 -5.76
CA VAL A 344 7.36 -14.11 -6.12
C VAL A 344 8.85 -14.22 -6.34
N SER A 345 9.52 -15.02 -5.52
CA SER A 345 10.96 -15.26 -5.64
C SER A 345 11.29 -16.06 -6.89
N ASN A 346 12.55 -15.97 -7.33
CA ASN A 346 13.08 -16.75 -8.47
C ASN A 346 12.34 -16.54 -9.80
N THR A 347 11.72 -15.36 -9.99
CA THR A 347 11.15 -14.95 -11.27
C THR A 347 11.88 -13.71 -11.80
N PRO A 348 11.94 -13.49 -13.13
CA PRO A 348 12.63 -12.34 -13.71
C PRO A 348 12.07 -10.97 -13.28
N THR A 349 10.79 -10.93 -12.93
CA THR A 349 10.06 -9.71 -12.59
C THR A 349 9.85 -9.50 -11.09
N GLY A 350 10.14 -10.52 -10.26
CA GLY A 350 9.77 -10.54 -8.85
C GLY A 350 8.26 -10.70 -8.59
N THR A 351 7.46 -10.96 -9.64
CA THR A 351 6.01 -11.09 -9.59
C THR A 351 5.53 -12.33 -10.32
N MET A 352 4.27 -12.75 -10.13
CA MET A 352 3.72 -13.89 -10.85
C MET A 352 3.50 -13.58 -12.34
N PRO A 353 3.36 -14.59 -13.21
CA PRO A 353 3.10 -14.40 -14.62
C PRO A 353 1.88 -13.52 -14.90
N GLU A 354 2.03 -12.59 -15.85
CA GLU A 354 0.98 -11.62 -16.20
C GLU A 354 -0.27 -12.28 -16.81
N ASP A 355 -0.14 -13.46 -17.38
CA ASP A 355 -1.22 -14.25 -17.99
C ASP A 355 -1.93 -15.20 -17.02
N ASN A 356 -1.53 -15.26 -15.75
CA ASN A 356 -2.27 -15.99 -14.73
C ASN A 356 -3.72 -15.54 -14.67
N LEU A 357 -4.63 -16.46 -14.36
CA LEU A 357 -6.07 -16.25 -14.43
C LEU A 357 -6.65 -15.93 -13.06
N HIS A 358 -7.48 -14.89 -13.03
CA HIS A 358 -8.33 -14.51 -11.92
C HIS A 358 -9.81 -14.69 -12.32
N ARG A 359 -10.59 -15.32 -11.42
CA ARG A 359 -11.98 -15.70 -11.72
C ARG A 359 -12.96 -14.55 -11.70
N GLY A 360 -12.67 -13.52 -10.92
CA GLY A 360 -13.62 -12.44 -10.68
C GLY A 360 -14.82 -12.87 -9.85
N GLY A 361 -15.84 -12.05 -9.85
CA GLY A 361 -17.10 -12.26 -9.14
C GLY A 361 -17.66 -10.94 -8.55
N ASN A 362 -18.95 -10.88 -8.30
CA ASN A 362 -19.62 -9.71 -7.73
C ASN A 362 -19.28 -8.38 -8.43
N GLY A 363 -19.36 -8.36 -9.77
CA GLY A 363 -19.07 -7.18 -10.59
C GLY A 363 -17.60 -7.03 -11.03
N ILE A 364 -16.71 -7.86 -10.54
CA ILE A 364 -15.33 -7.97 -11.04
C ILE A 364 -15.33 -9.03 -12.14
N PRO A 365 -14.98 -8.69 -13.39
CA PRO A 365 -14.91 -9.69 -14.46
C PRO A 365 -13.74 -10.65 -14.27
N ALA A 366 -13.84 -11.85 -14.81
CA ALA A 366 -12.69 -12.72 -14.97
C ALA A 366 -11.64 -12.02 -15.85
N GLY A 367 -10.38 -12.15 -15.50
CA GLY A 367 -9.29 -11.47 -16.21
C GLY A 367 -7.93 -12.07 -15.92
N THR A 368 -6.90 -11.42 -16.41
CA THR A 368 -5.51 -11.82 -16.21
C THR A 368 -4.84 -11.08 -15.05
N HIS A 369 -3.72 -11.60 -14.61
CA HIS A 369 -2.91 -10.94 -13.58
C HIS A 369 -2.40 -9.57 -14.04
N LEU A 370 -2.17 -9.36 -15.33
CA LEU A 370 -1.84 -8.06 -15.91
C LEU A 370 -2.87 -6.96 -15.55
N GLN A 371 -4.15 -7.34 -15.44
CA GLN A 371 -5.23 -6.43 -15.04
C GLN A 371 -5.32 -6.25 -13.52
N TYR A 372 -5.08 -7.30 -12.72
CA TYR A 372 -5.40 -7.30 -11.30
C TYR A 372 -4.20 -7.23 -10.36
N HIS A 373 -2.98 -7.28 -10.89
CA HIS A 373 -1.76 -7.23 -10.08
C HIS A 373 -1.72 -6.01 -9.14
N ASN A 374 -1.94 -4.81 -9.66
CA ASN A 374 -1.85 -3.59 -8.87
C ASN A 374 -2.91 -3.47 -7.75
N VAL A 375 -3.97 -4.27 -7.82
CA VAL A 375 -5.03 -4.32 -6.79
C VAL A 375 -5.03 -5.61 -5.98
N TYR A 376 -4.06 -6.50 -6.17
CA TYR A 376 -3.96 -7.73 -5.41
C TYR A 376 -3.84 -7.47 -3.90
N GLY A 377 -2.87 -6.66 -3.49
CA GLY A 377 -2.68 -6.26 -2.10
C GLY A 377 -3.88 -5.48 -1.53
N PHE A 378 -4.46 -4.59 -2.33
CA PHE A 378 -5.68 -3.86 -1.98
C PHE A 378 -6.85 -4.80 -1.65
N LEU A 379 -7.09 -5.82 -2.47
CA LEU A 379 -8.16 -6.81 -2.26
C LEU A 379 -7.88 -7.72 -1.07
N MET A 380 -6.62 -8.14 -0.88
CA MET A 380 -6.18 -8.87 0.30
C MET A 380 -6.47 -8.11 1.59
N VAL A 381 -6.07 -6.85 1.65
CA VAL A 381 -6.23 -5.99 2.83
C VAL A 381 -7.71 -5.74 3.14
N LYS A 382 -8.52 -5.50 2.12
CA LYS A 382 -9.97 -5.41 2.26
C LYS A 382 -10.54 -6.67 2.92
N SER A 383 -10.15 -7.84 2.42
CA SER A 383 -10.59 -9.14 2.94
C SER A 383 -10.10 -9.39 4.37
N SER A 384 -8.86 -9.02 4.68
CA SER A 384 -8.28 -9.08 6.03
C SER A 384 -9.07 -8.21 7.00
N ARG A 385 -9.39 -6.97 6.60
CA ARG A 385 -10.17 -6.03 7.41
C ARG A 385 -11.58 -6.55 7.69
N GLU A 386 -12.26 -7.09 6.69
CA GLU A 386 -13.58 -7.69 6.83
C GLU A 386 -13.55 -8.88 7.79
N GLY A 387 -12.51 -9.73 7.71
CA GLY A 387 -12.29 -10.84 8.63
C GLY A 387 -12.05 -10.39 10.07
N MET A 388 -11.21 -9.37 10.27
CA MET A 388 -10.98 -8.79 11.60
C MET A 388 -12.25 -8.19 12.20
N LEU A 389 -13.05 -7.47 11.43
CA LEU A 389 -14.33 -6.91 11.86
C LEU A 389 -15.34 -8.01 12.22
N ALA A 390 -15.40 -9.09 11.45
CA ALA A 390 -16.25 -10.23 11.76
C ALA A 390 -15.82 -10.93 13.06
N ALA A 391 -14.50 -11.07 13.29
CA ALA A 391 -13.96 -11.68 14.50
C ALA A 391 -14.13 -10.79 15.74
N GLN A 392 -14.00 -9.47 15.60
CA GLN A 392 -14.01 -8.49 16.69
C GLN A 392 -14.84 -7.24 16.33
N PRO A 393 -16.16 -7.33 16.18
CA PRO A 393 -17.00 -6.28 15.60
C PRO A 393 -17.07 -4.99 16.44
N LYS A 394 -16.65 -5.05 17.71
CA LYS A 394 -16.61 -3.89 18.62
C LYS A 394 -15.27 -3.17 18.67
N LYS A 395 -14.24 -3.70 17.98
CA LYS A 395 -12.92 -3.08 17.91
C LYS A 395 -12.70 -2.41 16.57
N ARG A 396 -11.96 -1.29 16.57
CA ARG A 396 -11.45 -0.69 15.35
C ARG A 396 -10.30 -1.55 14.83
N PRO A 397 -10.36 -2.12 13.63
CA PRO A 397 -9.24 -2.88 13.09
C PRO A 397 -8.08 -1.95 12.73
N PHE A 398 -6.86 -2.44 12.91
CA PHE A 398 -5.65 -1.82 12.39
C PHE A 398 -4.92 -2.81 11.50
N ILE A 399 -4.64 -2.39 10.27
CA ILE A 399 -3.84 -3.14 9.31
C ILE A 399 -2.78 -2.20 8.73
N LEU A 400 -1.55 -2.71 8.64
CA LEU A 400 -0.49 -2.12 7.84
C LEU A 400 -0.30 -2.97 6.58
N THR A 401 -0.18 -2.34 5.42
CA THR A 401 0.07 -3.05 4.16
C THR A 401 1.28 -2.50 3.44
N ARG A 402 2.07 -3.37 2.81
CA ARG A 402 3.16 -2.96 1.91
C ARG A 402 2.63 -2.57 0.54
N SER A 403 1.91 -3.47 -0.10
CA SER A 403 1.29 -3.18 -1.38
C SER A 403 -0.11 -2.57 -1.23
N ASN A 404 -0.38 -1.56 -2.03
CA ASN A 404 -1.66 -0.86 -2.00
C ASN A 404 -1.99 -0.25 -3.37
N PHE A 405 -3.17 0.34 -3.47
CA PHE A 405 -3.67 1.04 -4.64
C PHE A 405 -4.45 2.29 -4.20
N LEU A 406 -4.64 3.23 -5.12
CA LEU A 406 -5.47 4.42 -4.87
C LEU A 406 -6.85 4.02 -4.32
N GLY A 407 -7.25 4.59 -3.19
CA GLY A 407 -8.46 4.21 -2.46
C GLY A 407 -8.24 3.20 -1.34
N GLY A 408 -7.04 2.62 -1.21
CA GLY A 408 -6.72 1.63 -0.18
C GLY A 408 -6.65 2.17 1.24
N GLN A 409 -6.62 3.48 1.42
CA GLN A 409 -6.75 4.14 2.74
C GLN A 409 -8.03 3.74 3.48
N ARG A 410 -9.06 3.30 2.77
CA ARG A 410 -10.30 2.78 3.36
C ARG A 410 -10.09 1.54 4.23
N TYR A 411 -8.99 0.82 4.00
CA TYR A 411 -8.77 -0.50 4.59
C TYR A 411 -7.52 -0.59 5.46
N ALA A 412 -6.45 0.16 5.15
CA ALA A 412 -5.19 0.04 5.83
C ALA A 412 -4.38 1.33 5.88
N ALA A 413 -3.47 1.42 6.86
CA ALA A 413 -2.29 2.25 6.83
C ALA A 413 -1.20 1.60 5.97
N THR A 414 -0.16 2.34 5.63
CA THR A 414 0.97 1.82 4.85
C THR A 414 2.30 2.34 5.38
N TRP A 415 3.40 1.70 4.97
CA TRP A 415 4.74 2.26 5.13
C TRP A 415 5.44 2.24 3.77
N THR A 416 6.59 2.86 3.68
CA THR A 416 7.30 3.02 2.40
C THR A 416 8.18 1.81 2.03
N GLY A 417 7.94 0.66 2.63
CA GLY A 417 8.64 -0.59 2.33
C GLY A 417 10.09 -0.62 2.82
N ASP A 418 10.92 -1.41 2.14
CA ASP A 418 12.27 -1.77 2.56
C ASP A 418 13.30 -0.71 2.19
N ASN A 419 13.34 0.36 2.97
CA ASN A 419 14.30 1.46 2.80
C ASN A 419 15.71 1.10 3.31
N GLY A 420 16.71 1.87 2.88
CA GLY A 420 18.09 1.72 3.34
C GLY A 420 18.44 2.64 4.50
N SER A 421 19.40 2.20 5.35
CA SER A 421 19.97 3.03 6.41
C SER A 421 20.97 4.04 5.81
N SER A 422 20.46 5.13 5.28
CA SER A 422 21.25 6.23 4.74
C SER A 422 20.57 7.58 4.97
N ARG A 423 21.36 8.64 4.98
CA ARG A 423 20.84 10.01 5.08
C ARG A 423 19.92 10.35 3.90
N GLU A 424 20.27 9.90 2.70
CA GLU A 424 19.46 10.08 1.50
C GLU A 424 18.06 9.48 1.68
N HIS A 425 17.94 8.24 2.18
CA HIS A 425 16.65 7.61 2.42
C HIS A 425 15.87 8.26 3.57
N MET A 426 16.56 8.75 4.59
CA MET A 426 15.93 9.53 5.66
C MET A 426 15.31 10.82 5.12
N GLU A 427 16.07 11.61 4.35
CA GLU A 427 15.59 12.86 3.75
C GLU A 427 14.45 12.61 2.76
N MET A 428 14.58 11.59 1.92
CA MET A 428 13.57 11.19 0.93
C MET A 428 12.26 10.70 1.55
N SER A 429 12.29 10.21 2.79
CA SER A 429 11.09 9.75 3.50
C SER A 429 10.03 10.84 3.67
N VAL A 430 10.46 12.10 3.75
CA VAL A 430 9.56 13.26 3.87
C VAL A 430 8.72 13.45 2.60
N PRO A 431 9.32 13.70 1.41
CA PRO A 431 8.53 13.83 0.18
C PRO A 431 7.72 12.55 -0.15
N MET A 432 8.21 11.35 0.16
CA MET A 432 7.46 10.12 -0.05
C MET A 432 6.19 10.06 0.79
N SER A 433 6.27 10.35 2.09
CA SER A 433 5.11 10.38 2.98
C SER A 433 4.12 11.48 2.60
N LEU A 434 4.62 12.67 2.24
CA LEU A 434 3.77 13.77 1.78
C LEU A 434 3.04 13.42 0.48
N THR A 435 3.72 12.79 -0.47
CA THR A 435 3.11 12.37 -1.75
C THR A 435 2.03 11.32 -1.55
N LEU A 436 2.24 10.36 -0.65
CA LEU A 436 1.19 9.41 -0.25
C LEU A 436 -0.03 10.13 0.33
N GLY A 437 0.18 11.10 1.21
CA GLY A 437 -0.91 11.94 1.74
C GLY A 437 -1.66 12.71 0.66
N LEU A 438 -0.93 13.33 -0.29
CA LEU A 438 -1.52 14.01 -1.45
C LEU A 438 -2.24 13.05 -2.42
N SER A 439 -1.98 11.75 -2.31
CA SER A 439 -2.64 10.70 -3.09
C SER A 439 -3.73 9.97 -2.30
N GLY A 440 -4.20 10.55 -1.19
CA GLY A 440 -5.31 10.02 -0.40
C GLY A 440 -4.92 9.02 0.70
N GLN A 441 -3.61 8.71 0.88
CA GLN A 441 -3.10 7.78 1.88
C GLN A 441 -2.41 8.55 3.03
N PRO A 442 -3.15 9.05 4.04
CA PRO A 442 -2.61 9.97 5.02
C PRO A 442 -1.76 9.30 6.10
N MET A 443 -2.02 8.03 6.43
CA MET A 443 -1.28 7.32 7.47
C MET A 443 -0.16 6.49 6.85
N SER A 444 1.02 7.09 6.77
CA SER A 444 2.24 6.48 6.24
C SER A 444 3.47 6.92 7.02
N GLY A 445 4.57 6.20 6.85
CA GLY A 445 5.88 6.52 7.40
C GLY A 445 6.93 5.56 6.89
N ALA A 446 8.19 5.95 6.95
CA ALA A 446 9.32 5.10 6.63
C ALA A 446 9.82 4.35 7.86
N ASP A 447 10.46 3.21 7.68
CA ASP A 447 11.15 2.50 8.77
C ASP A 447 12.22 3.40 9.36
N ILE A 448 12.07 3.72 10.66
CA ILE A 448 12.97 4.64 11.37
C ILE A 448 14.33 3.96 11.56
N GLY A 449 15.38 4.64 11.09
CA GLY A 449 16.74 4.14 11.06
C GLY A 449 17.10 3.37 9.80
N GLY A 450 16.12 3.13 8.92
CA GLY A 450 16.26 2.31 7.72
C GLY A 450 16.13 0.81 8.02
N PHE A 451 15.45 0.08 7.14
CA PHE A 451 15.28 -1.38 7.26
C PHE A 451 16.56 -2.11 6.90
N LEU A 452 17.04 -1.93 5.69
CA LEU A 452 18.26 -2.55 5.17
C LEU A 452 19.53 -1.82 5.66
N PHE A 453 20.61 -2.56 5.77
CA PHE A 453 21.94 -2.08 6.13
C PHE A 453 22.09 -1.64 7.59
N HIS A 454 23.30 -1.25 7.97
CA HIS A 454 23.63 -0.79 9.32
C HIS A 454 23.41 0.73 9.43
N ALA A 455 22.83 1.16 10.54
CA ALA A 455 22.75 2.57 10.90
C ALA A 455 23.85 2.92 11.92
N ASP A 456 24.36 4.13 11.87
CA ASP A 456 25.17 4.71 12.93
C ASP A 456 24.32 5.55 13.90
N ALA A 457 24.96 6.01 14.96
CA ALA A 457 24.30 6.78 16.02
C ALA A 457 23.73 8.13 15.51
N ASP A 458 24.47 8.83 14.68
CA ASP A 458 24.06 10.13 14.12
C ASP A 458 22.84 9.97 13.22
N LEU A 459 22.87 9.00 12.29
CA LEU A 459 21.74 8.72 11.41
C LEU A 459 20.50 8.33 12.21
N PHE A 460 20.65 7.40 13.17
CA PHE A 460 19.49 6.94 13.95
C PHE A 460 18.91 8.06 14.82
N GLY A 461 19.76 8.86 15.49
CA GLY A 461 19.31 9.99 16.30
C GLY A 461 18.52 11.03 15.52
N ASN A 462 18.99 11.37 14.31
CA ASN A 462 18.27 12.27 13.41
C ASN A 462 16.97 11.63 12.91
N TRP A 463 16.99 10.33 12.59
CA TRP A 463 15.83 9.65 12.03
C TRP A 463 14.70 9.42 13.06
N ILE A 464 15.04 9.09 14.31
CA ILE A 464 14.03 8.95 15.36
C ILE A 464 13.37 10.30 15.68
N ALA A 465 14.15 11.39 15.63
CA ALA A 465 13.61 12.74 15.81
C ALA A 465 12.64 13.12 14.68
N LEU A 466 12.97 12.81 13.42
CA LEU A 466 12.08 12.98 12.27
C LEU A 466 10.89 12.03 12.36
N GLY A 467 11.14 10.74 12.59
CA GLY A 467 10.14 9.68 12.61
C GLY A 467 9.08 9.83 13.70
N ALA A 468 9.38 10.56 14.76
CA ALA A 468 8.41 10.96 15.77
C ALA A 468 7.26 11.81 15.19
N PHE A 469 7.46 12.43 14.03
CA PHE A 469 6.44 13.23 13.33
C PHE A 469 5.75 12.48 12.18
N TYR A 470 6.19 11.26 11.82
CA TYR A 470 5.45 10.48 10.82
C TYR A 470 4.03 10.18 11.29
N PRO A 471 3.02 10.22 10.43
CA PRO A 471 1.68 9.74 10.78
C PRO A 471 1.70 8.30 11.30
N PHE A 472 2.39 7.39 10.62
CA PHE A 472 2.74 6.06 11.11
C PHE A 472 4.21 6.02 11.54
N SER A 473 4.48 5.74 12.82
CA SER A 473 5.81 5.83 13.42
C SER A 473 6.25 4.47 13.98
N ARG A 474 7.15 3.80 13.25
CA ARG A 474 7.65 2.48 13.61
C ARG A 474 9.16 2.38 13.42
N GLY A 475 9.88 1.92 14.45
CA GLY A 475 11.25 1.43 14.32
C GLY A 475 11.23 0.01 13.76
N HIS A 476 12.03 -0.27 12.72
CA HIS A 476 12.16 -1.59 12.13
C HIS A 476 13.57 -1.81 11.57
N ALA A 477 14.04 -3.06 11.59
CA ALA A 477 15.37 -3.43 11.12
C ALA A 477 15.37 -4.83 10.50
N CYS A 478 16.14 -5.01 9.43
CA CYS A 478 16.30 -6.28 8.73
C CYS A 478 17.14 -7.28 9.54
N ALA A 479 16.92 -8.56 9.30
CA ALA A 479 17.78 -9.62 9.79
C ALA A 479 19.25 -9.37 9.37
N GLY A 480 20.19 -9.67 10.25
CA GLY A 480 21.62 -9.48 10.00
C GLY A 480 22.12 -8.04 10.07
N THR A 481 21.26 -7.06 10.32
CA THR A 481 21.66 -5.66 10.56
C THR A 481 21.80 -5.38 12.05
N ASN A 482 22.46 -4.24 12.41
CA ASN A 482 22.60 -3.86 13.80
C ASN A 482 21.24 -3.55 14.45
N ASN A 483 21.21 -3.60 15.77
CA ASN A 483 20.05 -3.24 16.54
C ASN A 483 19.71 -1.75 16.37
N LYS A 484 18.43 -1.45 16.19
CA LYS A 484 17.90 -0.11 15.97
C LYS A 484 16.78 0.24 16.95
N GLU A 485 16.83 -0.36 18.13
CA GLU A 485 16.00 0.09 19.24
C GLU A 485 16.55 1.42 19.79
N PRO A 486 15.72 2.25 20.41
CA PRO A 486 16.11 3.58 20.90
C PRO A 486 17.34 3.64 21.82
N TRP A 487 17.67 2.52 22.48
CA TRP A 487 18.84 2.42 23.39
C TRP A 487 20.09 1.80 22.74
N ALA A 488 20.01 1.37 21.48
CA ALA A 488 21.09 0.59 20.87
C ALA A 488 22.35 1.40 20.52
N PHE A 489 22.25 2.73 20.49
CA PHE A 489 23.29 3.66 20.05
C PHE A 489 23.91 4.48 21.18
N GLY A 490 23.79 4.03 22.43
CA GLY A 490 24.36 4.72 23.59
C GLY A 490 23.39 5.69 24.26
N LYS A 491 23.82 6.22 25.42
CA LYS A 491 22.96 7.01 26.31
C LYS A 491 22.47 8.32 25.71
N GLU A 492 23.30 8.97 24.90
CA GLU A 492 22.92 10.23 24.23
C GLU A 492 21.74 10.02 23.27
N ILE A 493 21.84 9.00 22.40
CA ILE A 493 20.80 8.68 21.44
C ILE A 493 19.55 8.10 22.11
N GLU A 494 19.72 7.37 23.22
CA GLU A 494 18.59 6.96 24.05
C GLU A 494 17.81 8.15 24.59
N GLU A 495 18.49 9.20 25.05
CA GLU A 495 17.86 10.42 25.56
C GLU A 495 17.19 11.22 24.42
N VAL A 496 17.88 11.38 23.28
CA VAL A 496 17.29 12.00 22.07
C VAL A 496 16.01 11.27 21.67
N SER A 497 16.02 9.95 21.66
CA SER A 497 14.86 9.11 21.31
C SER A 497 13.71 9.31 22.30
N ARG A 498 14.00 9.34 23.60
CA ARG A 498 12.99 9.55 24.65
C ARG A 498 12.32 10.91 24.48
N ILE A 499 13.08 11.98 24.32
CA ILE A 499 12.56 13.35 24.14
C ILE A 499 11.71 13.43 22.87
N ALA A 500 12.18 12.88 21.76
CA ALA A 500 11.46 12.89 20.48
C ALA A 500 10.11 12.15 20.59
N LEU A 501 10.11 10.98 21.21
CA LEU A 501 8.90 10.18 21.37
C LEU A 501 7.94 10.78 22.40
N GLU A 502 8.42 11.37 23.50
CA GLU A 502 7.56 12.12 24.43
C GLU A 502 6.84 13.29 23.71
N ARG A 503 7.52 14.00 22.81
CA ARG A 503 6.89 15.05 21.98
C ARG A 503 5.79 14.48 21.10
N ARG A 504 6.03 13.31 20.47
CA ARG A 504 4.97 12.62 19.71
C ARG A 504 3.72 12.39 20.56
N TYR A 505 3.90 11.91 21.79
CA TYR A 505 2.77 11.62 22.68
C TYR A 505 2.04 12.88 23.16
N ILE A 506 2.73 14.00 23.31
CA ILE A 506 2.09 15.30 23.54
C ILE A 506 1.22 15.72 22.33
N LEU A 507 1.65 15.36 21.11
CA LEU A 507 0.95 15.68 19.87
C LEU A 507 -0.17 14.68 19.49
N LEU A 508 -0.32 13.57 20.22
CA LEU A 508 -1.35 12.56 19.89
C LEU A 508 -2.77 13.14 19.77
N PRO A 509 -3.22 14.12 20.61
CA PRO A 509 -4.52 14.74 20.42
C PRO A 509 -4.67 15.45 19.07
N TYR A 510 -3.57 15.96 18.51
CA TYR A 510 -3.56 16.59 17.19
C TYR A 510 -3.68 15.53 16.07
N TYR A 511 -3.02 14.37 16.21
CA TYR A 511 -3.14 13.27 15.26
C TYR A 511 -4.52 12.61 15.31
N TYR A 512 -5.12 12.48 16.49
CA TYR A 512 -6.45 11.88 16.72
C TYR A 512 -7.58 12.85 16.39
#